data_eef46c14e573ff56fcf589ece50d95ac
#
_entry.id   eef46c14e573ff56fcf589ece50d95ac
#
_cell.length_a   1.000
_cell.length_b   1.000
_cell.length_c   1.000
_cell.angle_alpha   90.00
_cell.angle_beta   90.00
_cell.angle_gamma   90.00
#
_symmetry.space_group_name_H-M   'P 1'
#
loop_
_entity.id
_entity.type
_entity.pdbx_description
1 polymer ?
#
loop_
_entity_poly.entity_id
_entity_poly.type
_entity_poly.pdbx_seq_one_letter_code
_entity_poly.pdbx_strand_id
1 'polypeptide(L)'
;MDSKIDFLYLSEPDMIKAGVKDMKSCVDVMEDLLITLYKGDYVMGGANHNSHGCMIMFPDDPQFPGMPKNADDRRFMAMPAYLGGSYQMAGMKWYGSSSTSASNRMMR
;
A
#
# COMPACT_ATOMS: atom_id res chain seq x y z
N MET A 1 26.34 6.76 22.67
CA MET A 1 25.24 7.64 22.26
C MET A 1 23.98 6.81 22.20
N ASP A 2 23.07 7.05 23.11
CA ASP A 2 21.74 6.40 23.02
C ASP A 2 20.94 7.02 21.88
N SER A 3 20.74 6.26 20.82
CA SER A 3 19.84 6.65 19.74
C SER A 3 18.48 5.97 19.98
N LYS A 4 17.63 6.61 20.74
CA LYS A 4 16.26 6.17 20.96
C LYS A 4 15.36 6.77 19.89
N ILE A 5 14.65 5.92 19.17
CA ILE A 5 13.63 6.35 18.22
C ILE A 5 12.26 6.08 18.85
N ASP A 6 11.52 7.13 19.09
CA ASP A 6 10.14 7.04 19.55
C ASP A 6 9.19 7.21 18.36
N PHE A 7 8.11 6.45 18.31
CA PHE A 7 7.06 6.61 17.33
C PHE A 7 5.70 6.68 18.00
N LEU A 8 4.76 7.38 17.36
CA LEU A 8 3.39 7.50 17.84
C LEU A 8 2.54 6.35 17.30
N TYR A 9 1.92 5.58 18.19
CA TYR A 9 0.89 4.62 17.85
C TYR A 9 -0.50 5.20 18.18
N LEU A 10 -1.40 5.20 17.20
CA LEU A 10 -2.79 5.62 17.38
C LEU A 10 -3.69 4.39 17.35
N SER A 11 -4.44 4.20 18.43
CA SER A 11 -5.46 3.15 18.51
C SER A 11 -6.69 3.50 17.65
N GLU A 12 -7.59 2.54 17.44
CA GLU A 12 -8.85 2.82 16.74
C GLU A 12 -9.66 3.97 17.36
N PRO A 13 -9.86 4.06 18.69
CA PRO A 13 -10.50 5.21 19.30
C PRO A 13 -9.78 6.54 19.01
N ASP A 14 -8.46 6.55 18.98
CA ASP A 14 -7.68 7.76 18.67
C ASP A 14 -7.89 8.18 17.21
N MET A 15 -7.93 7.23 16.29
CA MET A 15 -8.20 7.49 14.87
C MET A 15 -9.61 8.04 14.65
N ILE A 16 -10.60 7.53 15.40
CA ILE A 16 -11.97 8.05 15.34
C ILE A 16 -12.02 9.49 15.83
N LYS A 17 -11.33 9.81 16.95
CA LYS A 17 -11.22 11.19 17.44
C LYS A 17 -10.49 12.10 16.46
N ALA A 18 -9.50 11.58 15.73
CA ALA A 18 -8.77 12.34 14.72
C ALA A 18 -9.59 12.64 13.46
N GLY A 19 -10.80 12.08 13.32
CA GLY A 19 -11.71 12.42 12.24
C GLY A 19 -11.74 11.41 11.09
N VAL A 20 -11.28 10.16 11.30
CA VAL A 20 -11.27 9.13 10.24
C VAL A 20 -12.67 8.83 9.67
N LYS A 21 -13.73 9.15 10.41
CA LYS A 21 -15.13 8.99 9.98
C LYS A 21 -15.76 10.26 9.38
N ASP A 22 -15.01 11.33 9.24
CA ASP A 22 -15.48 12.55 8.59
C ASP A 22 -15.56 12.35 7.06
N MET A 23 -16.74 11.88 6.62
CA MET A 23 -16.98 11.59 5.21
C MET A 23 -16.94 12.82 4.32
N LYS A 24 -17.35 13.98 4.83
CA LYS A 24 -17.29 15.22 4.06
C LYS A 24 -15.84 15.57 3.71
N SER A 25 -14.98 15.60 4.70
CA SER A 25 -13.54 15.84 4.48
C SER A 25 -12.92 14.78 3.57
N CYS A 26 -13.32 13.51 3.69
CA CYS A 26 -12.86 12.44 2.82
C CYS A 26 -13.23 12.71 1.35
N VAL A 27 -14.46 13.11 1.07
CA VAL A 27 -14.91 13.45 -0.29
C VAL A 27 -14.13 14.64 -0.85
N ASP A 28 -13.96 15.70 -0.06
CA ASP A 28 -13.21 16.88 -0.47
C ASP A 28 -11.74 16.54 -0.83
N VAL A 29 -11.09 15.71 -0.01
CA VAL A 29 -9.72 15.24 -0.25
C VAL A 29 -9.64 14.34 -1.49
N MET A 30 -10.60 13.46 -1.70
CA MET A 30 -10.63 12.59 -2.88
C MET A 30 -10.85 13.38 -4.17
N GLU A 31 -11.67 14.41 -4.14
CA GLU A 31 -11.85 15.31 -5.28
C GLU A 31 -10.54 16.03 -5.63
N ASP A 32 -9.85 16.59 -4.64
CA ASP A 32 -8.55 17.27 -4.84
C ASP A 32 -7.49 16.28 -5.37
N LEU A 33 -7.48 15.05 -4.86
CA LEU A 33 -6.62 13.98 -5.35
C LEU A 33 -6.87 13.71 -6.84
N LEU A 34 -8.11 13.54 -7.25
CA LEU A 34 -8.47 13.25 -8.65
C LEU A 34 -8.12 14.43 -9.58
N ILE A 35 -8.29 15.66 -9.12
CA ILE A 35 -7.85 16.85 -9.86
C ILE A 35 -6.32 16.85 -10.02
N THR A 36 -5.58 16.53 -8.96
CA THR A 36 -4.11 16.45 -8.99
C THR A 36 -3.64 15.37 -9.98
N LEU A 37 -4.29 14.20 -9.97
CA LEU A 37 -4.02 13.13 -10.95
C LEU A 37 -4.33 13.58 -12.39
N TYR A 38 -5.45 14.26 -12.60
CA TYR A 38 -5.82 14.77 -13.92
C TYR A 38 -4.78 15.77 -14.45
N LYS A 39 -4.21 16.59 -13.60
CA LYS A 39 -3.13 17.52 -13.96
C LYS A 39 -1.80 16.83 -14.24
N GLY A 40 -1.66 15.55 -13.89
CA GLY A 40 -0.43 14.78 -14.07
C GLY A 40 0.65 15.05 -13.02
N ASP A 41 0.32 15.72 -11.92
CA ASP A 41 1.27 16.05 -10.84
C ASP A 41 1.40 14.88 -9.87
N TYR A 42 1.87 13.75 -10.39
CA TYR A 42 2.16 12.54 -9.61
C TYR A 42 3.20 11.69 -10.32
N VAL A 43 3.83 10.78 -9.57
CA VAL A 43 4.72 9.75 -10.12
C VAL A 43 4.42 8.44 -9.39
N MET A 44 4.21 7.37 -10.15
CA MET A 44 4.09 6.03 -9.60
C MET A 44 5.35 5.21 -9.88
N GLY A 45 5.43 4.01 -9.30
CA GLY A 45 6.53 3.09 -9.54
C GLY A 45 6.51 2.47 -10.94
N GLY A 46 7.52 1.63 -11.21
CA GLY A 46 7.67 0.93 -12.48
C GLY A 46 8.46 1.72 -13.53
N ALA A 47 8.83 1.05 -14.61
CA ALA A 47 9.64 1.64 -15.69
C ALA A 47 8.93 2.78 -16.43
N ASN A 48 7.61 2.76 -16.46
CA ASN A 48 6.78 3.79 -17.08
C ASN A 48 6.39 4.91 -16.11
N HIS A 49 6.82 4.85 -14.83
CA HIS A 49 6.48 5.80 -13.77
C HIS A 49 4.98 5.95 -13.49
N ASN A 50 4.18 4.99 -13.96
CA ASN A 50 2.73 4.99 -13.85
C ASN A 50 2.15 3.59 -13.57
N SER A 51 2.95 2.69 -13.05
CA SER A 51 2.49 1.35 -12.68
C SER A 51 1.72 1.40 -11.36
N HIS A 52 0.57 0.72 -11.34
CA HIS A 52 -0.27 0.60 -10.15
C HIS A 52 0.49 0.02 -8.95
N GLY A 53 1.39 -0.94 -9.19
CA GLY A 53 2.20 -1.54 -8.14
C GLY A 53 3.20 -2.55 -8.68
N CYS A 54 4.08 -2.98 -7.79
CA CYS A 54 5.03 -4.07 -8.02
C CYS A 54 4.58 -5.28 -7.22
N MET A 55 4.33 -6.41 -7.89
CA MET A 55 3.79 -7.62 -7.29
C MET A 55 4.80 -8.77 -7.38
N ILE A 56 4.89 -9.57 -6.31
CA ILE A 56 5.61 -10.83 -6.37
C ILE A 56 4.76 -11.83 -7.16
N MET A 57 5.33 -12.37 -8.23
CA MET A 57 4.71 -13.42 -9.03
C MET A 57 5.34 -14.75 -8.70
N PHE A 58 4.54 -15.67 -8.15
CA PHE A 58 5.00 -17.04 -7.92
C PHE A 58 4.97 -17.84 -9.23
N PRO A 59 5.89 -18.82 -9.40
CA PRO A 59 5.87 -19.66 -10.59
C PRO A 59 4.67 -20.62 -10.60
N ASP A 60 4.23 -21.00 -11.79
CA ASP A 60 3.19 -22.02 -11.95
C ASP A 60 3.67 -23.41 -11.58
N ASP A 61 4.96 -23.67 -11.71
CA ASP A 61 5.62 -24.94 -11.36
C ASP A 61 6.85 -24.67 -10.48
N PRO A 62 6.64 -24.53 -9.14
CA PRO A 62 7.74 -24.23 -8.24
C PRO A 62 8.72 -25.40 -8.11
N GLN A 63 10.01 -25.11 -8.27
CA GLN A 63 11.09 -26.09 -8.22
C GLN A 63 11.64 -26.36 -6.81
N PHE A 64 11.23 -25.59 -5.84
CA PHE A 64 11.73 -25.70 -4.47
C PHE A 64 10.63 -26.11 -3.50
N PRO A 65 10.91 -27.06 -2.58
CA PRO A 65 9.95 -27.43 -1.54
C PRO A 65 9.57 -26.20 -0.70
N GLY A 66 8.28 -26.00 -0.50
CA GLY A 66 7.76 -24.87 0.27
C GLY A 66 7.60 -23.56 -0.51
N MET A 67 8.10 -23.47 -1.73
CA MET A 67 7.79 -22.35 -2.58
C MET A 67 6.32 -22.41 -3.01
N PRO A 68 5.56 -21.35 -2.83
CA PRO A 68 4.16 -21.33 -3.25
C PRO A 68 4.01 -21.43 -4.76
N LYS A 69 2.96 -22.10 -5.17
CA LYS A 69 2.50 -22.06 -6.56
C LYS A 69 1.70 -20.78 -6.81
N ASN A 70 1.77 -20.28 -8.04
CA ASN A 70 0.93 -19.16 -8.47
C ASN A 70 -0.57 -19.46 -8.23
N ALA A 71 -1.28 -18.49 -7.70
CA ALA A 71 -2.72 -18.52 -7.50
C ALA A 71 -3.28 -17.11 -7.36
N ASP A 72 -4.52 -16.91 -7.76
CA ASP A 72 -5.17 -15.60 -7.80
C ASP A 72 -5.29 -14.92 -6.43
N ASP A 73 -5.29 -15.72 -5.37
CA ASP A 73 -5.40 -15.26 -4.00
C ASP A 73 -4.06 -14.86 -3.35
N ARG A 74 -2.93 -15.07 -4.04
CA ARG A 74 -1.58 -14.81 -3.52
C ARG A 74 -1.04 -13.51 -4.06
N ARG A 75 -1.32 -12.42 -3.33
CA ARG A 75 -0.92 -11.07 -3.72
C ARG A 75 -0.04 -10.44 -2.66
N PHE A 76 1.21 -10.23 -3.02
CA PHE A 76 2.19 -9.48 -2.22
C PHE A 76 2.65 -8.31 -3.06
N MET A 77 2.24 -7.09 -2.67
CA MET A 77 2.35 -5.93 -3.54
C MET A 77 2.87 -4.71 -2.78
N ALA A 78 3.76 -3.98 -3.40
CA ALA A 78 4.19 -2.65 -3.00
C ALA A 78 3.70 -1.62 -4.03
N MET A 79 3.12 -0.53 -3.56
CA MET A 79 2.57 0.55 -4.38
C MET A 79 3.21 1.88 -3.98
N PRO A 80 4.45 2.15 -4.44
CA PRO A 80 5.09 3.44 -4.20
C PRO A 80 4.50 4.51 -5.11
N ALA A 81 4.31 5.71 -4.58
CA ALA A 81 3.85 6.84 -5.36
C ALA A 81 4.31 8.16 -4.72
N TYR A 82 4.48 9.17 -5.55
CA TYR A 82 4.55 10.57 -5.18
C TYR A 82 3.27 11.26 -5.64
N LEU A 83 2.72 12.10 -4.80
CA LEU A 83 1.58 12.94 -5.11
C LEU A 83 1.95 14.40 -4.88
N GLY A 84 1.75 15.22 -5.90
CA GLY A 84 2.01 16.67 -5.87
C GLY A 84 0.83 17.48 -5.33
N GLY A 85 0.48 18.56 -6.00
CA GLY A 85 -0.59 19.47 -5.56
C GLY A 85 -0.32 20.02 -4.17
N SER A 86 -1.30 20.01 -3.32
CA SER A 86 -1.20 20.44 -1.92
C SER A 86 -0.50 19.44 -1.01
N TYR A 87 -0.28 18.20 -1.47
CA TYR A 87 0.28 17.12 -0.64
C TYR A 87 1.81 17.11 -0.64
N GLN A 88 2.44 17.16 -1.81
CA GLN A 88 3.90 17.15 -2.02
C GLN A 88 4.58 16.05 -1.19
N MET A 89 4.07 14.82 -1.29
CA MET A 89 4.45 13.70 -0.43
C MET A 89 4.66 12.43 -1.23
N ALA A 90 5.70 11.69 -0.88
CA ALA A 90 5.90 10.33 -1.35
C ALA A 90 5.50 9.34 -0.26
N GLY A 91 4.95 8.22 -0.67
CA GLY A 91 4.53 7.17 0.23
C GLY A 91 4.47 5.82 -0.44
N MET A 92 4.16 4.80 0.33
CA MET A 92 4.01 3.44 -0.14
C MET A 92 2.90 2.74 0.62
N LYS A 93 2.01 2.09 -0.12
CA LYS A 93 1.13 1.06 0.42
C LYS A 93 1.80 -0.30 0.19
N TRP A 94 1.88 -1.09 1.23
CA TRP A 94 2.44 -2.43 1.17
C TRP A 94 1.47 -3.41 1.84
N TYR A 95 1.14 -4.49 1.15
CA TYR A 95 0.29 -5.53 1.73
C TYR A 95 0.58 -6.91 1.15
N GLY A 96 0.22 -7.93 1.93
CA GLY A 96 0.16 -9.31 1.49
C GLY A 96 -1.22 -9.88 1.79
N SER A 97 -1.74 -10.70 0.90
CA SER A 97 -3.00 -11.43 1.12
C SER A 97 -2.92 -12.85 0.62
N SER A 98 -3.62 -13.72 1.31
CA SER A 98 -3.76 -15.09 0.93
C SER A 98 -4.98 -15.70 1.62
N SER A 99 -5.86 -16.35 0.86
CA SER A 99 -7.13 -16.87 1.36
C SER A 99 -7.05 -18.36 1.78
N THR A 100 -5.94 -19.05 1.49
CA THR A 100 -5.81 -20.48 1.83
C THR A 100 -5.11 -20.69 3.15
N SER A 101 -5.52 -21.74 3.88
CA SER A 101 -4.91 -22.11 5.16
C SER A 101 -3.42 -22.45 5.09
N ALA A 102 -2.94 -22.90 3.93
CA ALA A 102 -1.51 -23.13 3.68
C ALA A 102 -0.71 -21.84 3.63
N SER A 103 -1.32 -20.74 3.27
CA SER A 103 -0.71 -19.43 3.14
C SER A 103 -0.69 -18.63 4.44
N ASN A 104 -1.52 -18.98 5.41
CA ASN A 104 -1.40 -18.47 6.77
C ASN A 104 -0.06 -18.81 7.43
N ARG A 105 0.67 -19.79 6.89
CA ARG A 105 2.04 -20.10 7.35
C ARG A 105 3.10 -19.17 6.81
N MET A 106 2.84 -18.48 5.71
CA MET A 106 3.80 -17.53 5.10
C MET A 106 3.73 -16.13 5.68
N MET A 107 2.68 -15.82 6.44
CA MET A 107 2.47 -14.51 7.05
C MET A 107 2.84 -14.46 8.55
N ARG A 108 3.45 -15.52 9.08
CA ARG A 108 3.93 -15.62 10.46
C ARG A 108 5.43 -15.42 10.55
#